data_8e343d9b5655491d16c3a71ed5121d3a
#
_entry.id   8e343d9b5655491d16c3a71ed5121d3a
#
_cell.length_a   1.000
_cell.length_b   1.000
_cell.length_c   1.000
_cell.angle_alpha   90.00
_cell.angle_beta   90.00
_cell.angle_gamma   90.00
#
_symmetry.space_group_name_H-M   'P 1'
#
loop_
_entity.id
_entity.type
_entity.pdbx_description
1 polymer ?
#
loop_
_entity_poly.entity_id
_entity_poly.type
_entity_poly.pdbx_seq_one_letter_code
_entity_poly.pdbx_strand_id
1 'polypeptide(L)'
;MTRQSPGRPIRILFIENSVGLSGSTMSLCTLLNYLDPDLIEAHIVLSRSEQDIYLLDHLRRPSDLAVIAPRRSLRQAPVVRRMLDALGNRRPGLHRLILQVASLLDVVAVTLPYAWRMSRYAKGRRIQLIHQNNGFDLGSLILSRMLRVPLIAYQRGDEWNSPTVRYLSRGVRHFIANSATTRANLTIALGIPSQKVSVIYPPLDLQTLRADRSSNVTRATFGLGPSTHCFGILGMLLPWKGQAVFLKAAARVFERIPDARAFVIGAAPPRGEAYERQLRALAQELGIADRVIFTGFRPDVPEMLQLLDVVAHTSIDPEPFGRVIAEAMAMRRPVIASRAGGPTEIIDDGRTGFLVPPGDDEALADRLITLLENPSLAERIAEAGYTAVRDRFSAEAHARLVQQTYERALRPKREHHSSASHRDGVPASDKLHKEVDR
;
A
#
# COMPACT_ATOMS: atom_id res chain seq x y z
N MET A 1 31.55 -18.75 0.75
CA MET A 1 30.12 -18.74 1.19
C MET A 1 29.64 -20.18 1.12
N THR A 2 29.66 -20.89 2.24
CA THR A 2 29.21 -22.27 2.39
C THR A 2 27.71 -22.36 2.19
N ARG A 3 27.25 -22.98 1.11
CA ARG A 3 25.85 -23.40 0.92
C ARG A 3 25.51 -24.37 2.07
N GLN A 4 24.73 -23.91 3.03
CA GLN A 4 24.06 -24.82 3.96
C GLN A 4 23.20 -25.78 3.12
N SER A 5 23.22 -27.07 3.49
CA SER A 5 22.33 -28.07 2.89
C SER A 5 20.91 -27.55 2.82
N PRO A 6 20.17 -27.77 1.71
CA PRO A 6 18.82 -27.26 1.58
C PRO A 6 17.93 -27.88 2.67
N GLY A 7 17.66 -27.09 3.72
CA GLY A 7 16.62 -27.41 4.68
C GLY A 7 15.26 -27.44 3.96
N ARG A 8 14.29 -28.16 4.52
CA ARG A 8 12.92 -28.12 3.95
C ARG A 8 12.41 -26.68 3.86
N PRO A 9 11.73 -26.29 2.77
CA PRO A 9 11.21 -24.94 2.62
C PRO A 9 10.27 -24.57 3.77
N ILE A 10 10.28 -23.28 4.15
CA ILE A 10 9.37 -22.73 5.17
C ILE A 10 7.98 -22.64 4.56
N ARG A 11 6.99 -23.27 5.19
CA ARG A 11 5.59 -23.25 4.75
C ARG A 11 4.85 -22.05 5.31
N ILE A 12 4.46 -21.14 4.45
CA ILE A 12 3.84 -19.87 4.82
C ILE A 12 2.42 -19.79 4.28
N LEU A 13 1.48 -19.42 5.16
CA LEU A 13 0.11 -19.14 4.80
C LEU A 13 -0.04 -17.64 4.51
N PHE A 14 -0.33 -17.30 3.26
CA PHE A 14 -0.61 -15.93 2.82
C PHE A 14 -2.11 -15.66 2.86
N ILE A 15 -2.49 -14.56 3.51
CA ILE A 15 -3.87 -14.09 3.63
C ILE A 15 -3.95 -12.69 3.04
N GLU A 16 -4.76 -12.51 1.99
CA GLU A 16 -5.11 -11.20 1.43
C GLU A 16 -6.50 -10.80 1.94
N ASN A 17 -6.61 -9.62 2.53
CA ASN A 17 -7.86 -9.11 3.09
C ASN A 17 -8.26 -7.74 2.53
N SER A 18 -7.63 -7.27 1.45
CA SER A 18 -8.08 -6.05 0.76
C SER A 18 -9.42 -6.26 0.05
N VAL A 19 -10.12 -5.17 -0.23
CA VAL A 19 -11.39 -5.19 -0.96
C VAL A 19 -11.14 -4.65 -2.38
N GLY A 20 -11.42 -5.46 -3.39
CA GLY A 20 -11.20 -5.13 -4.80
C GLY A 20 -9.73 -5.23 -5.23
N LEU A 21 -9.46 -5.19 -6.54
CA LEU A 21 -8.11 -5.16 -7.07
C LEU A 21 -7.40 -3.88 -6.64
N SER A 22 -6.33 -4.02 -5.87
CA SER A 22 -5.62 -2.91 -5.24
C SER A 22 -4.11 -3.05 -5.36
N GLY A 23 -3.38 -1.99 -5.06
CA GLY A 23 -1.92 -2.02 -5.03
C GLY A 23 -1.35 -3.04 -4.03
N SER A 24 -2.11 -3.44 -2.98
CA SER A 24 -1.71 -4.49 -2.05
C SER A 24 -1.71 -5.86 -2.72
N THR A 25 -2.75 -6.18 -3.49
CA THR A 25 -2.86 -7.45 -4.25
C THR A 25 -1.75 -7.57 -5.29
N MET A 26 -1.49 -6.50 -6.05
CA MET A 26 -0.40 -6.46 -7.03
C MET A 26 0.96 -6.66 -6.37
N SER A 27 1.19 -6.03 -5.22
CA SER A 27 2.44 -6.21 -4.45
C SER A 27 2.59 -7.62 -3.89
N LEU A 28 1.49 -8.27 -3.47
CA LEU A 28 1.51 -9.67 -3.03
C LEU A 28 1.85 -10.59 -4.20
N CYS A 29 1.23 -10.39 -5.35
CA CYS A 29 1.52 -11.16 -6.56
C CYS A 29 3.01 -11.05 -6.94
N THR A 30 3.53 -9.82 -6.96
CA THR A 30 4.96 -9.59 -7.22
C THR A 30 5.83 -10.29 -6.17
N LEU A 31 5.54 -10.17 -4.87
CA LEU A 31 6.27 -10.86 -3.82
C LEU A 31 6.31 -12.37 -4.08
N LEU A 32 5.15 -13.00 -4.32
CA LEU A 32 5.03 -14.44 -4.54
C LEU A 32 5.82 -14.92 -5.77
N ASN A 33 5.87 -14.11 -6.82
CA ASN A 33 6.62 -14.43 -8.04
C ASN A 33 8.16 -14.38 -7.85
N TYR A 34 8.64 -13.62 -6.85
CA TYR A 34 10.06 -13.39 -6.60
C TYR A 34 10.59 -14.07 -5.32
N LEU A 35 9.72 -14.69 -4.51
CA LEU A 35 10.18 -15.55 -3.40
C LEU A 35 10.97 -16.74 -3.94
N ASP A 36 12.03 -17.11 -3.23
CA ASP A 36 12.81 -18.31 -3.55
C ASP A 36 11.99 -19.58 -3.21
N PRO A 37 11.62 -20.42 -4.21
CA PRO A 37 10.82 -21.61 -3.98
C PRO A 37 11.56 -22.71 -3.22
N ASP A 38 12.89 -22.71 -3.24
CA ASP A 38 13.70 -23.67 -2.48
C ASP A 38 13.68 -23.33 -0.97
N LEU A 39 13.35 -22.09 -0.62
CA LEU A 39 13.32 -21.59 0.75
C LEU A 39 11.90 -21.36 1.28
N ILE A 40 10.93 -21.05 0.41
CA ILE A 40 9.55 -20.72 0.78
C ILE A 40 8.55 -21.52 -0.05
N GLU A 41 7.72 -22.30 0.65
CA GLU A 41 6.54 -22.97 0.09
C GLU A 41 5.30 -22.10 0.41
N ALA A 42 4.73 -21.45 -0.62
CA ALA A 42 3.61 -20.53 -0.45
C ALA A 42 2.26 -21.25 -0.52
N HIS A 43 1.42 -21.05 0.50
CA HIS A 43 0.04 -21.47 0.56
C HIS A 43 -0.84 -20.22 0.60
N ILE A 44 -1.73 -20.04 -0.38
CA ILE A 44 -2.51 -18.82 -0.54
C ILE A 44 -3.97 -19.11 -0.26
N VAL A 45 -4.60 -18.28 0.59
CA VAL A 45 -6.03 -18.35 0.86
C VAL A 45 -6.75 -17.32 0.00
N LEU A 46 -7.69 -17.82 -0.80
CA LEU A 46 -8.52 -17.05 -1.71
C LEU A 46 -9.95 -16.96 -1.20
N SER A 47 -10.62 -15.84 -1.48
CA SER A 47 -11.99 -15.54 -1.05
C SER A 47 -13.05 -15.54 -2.18
N ARG A 48 -12.67 -15.92 -3.41
CA ARG A 48 -13.50 -15.83 -4.63
C ARG A 48 -13.91 -14.39 -4.96
N SER A 49 -12.95 -13.52 -4.99
CA SER A 49 -13.12 -12.12 -5.39
C SER A 49 -12.39 -11.84 -6.71
N GLU A 50 -12.59 -10.66 -7.28
CA GLU A 50 -11.83 -10.20 -8.46
C GLU A 50 -10.32 -10.19 -8.23
N GLN A 51 -9.89 -9.99 -6.98
CA GLN A 51 -8.48 -10.06 -6.58
C GLN A 51 -7.89 -11.45 -6.76
N ASP A 52 -8.70 -12.47 -6.47
CA ASP A 52 -8.28 -13.86 -6.59
C ASP A 52 -8.06 -14.24 -8.06
N ILE A 53 -8.90 -13.71 -8.96
CA ILE A 53 -8.74 -13.89 -10.41
C ILE A 53 -7.42 -13.25 -10.85
N TYR A 54 -7.15 -12.02 -10.43
CA TYR A 54 -5.90 -11.35 -10.76
C TYR A 54 -4.67 -12.14 -10.27
N LEU A 55 -4.70 -12.64 -9.02
CA LEU A 55 -3.61 -13.46 -8.48
C LEU A 55 -3.41 -14.73 -9.31
N LEU A 56 -4.49 -15.44 -9.67
CA LEU A 56 -4.42 -16.67 -10.46
C LEU A 56 -3.82 -16.43 -11.85
N ASP A 57 -4.20 -15.34 -12.50
CA ASP A 57 -3.77 -15.02 -13.86
C ASP A 57 -2.30 -14.52 -13.92
N HIS A 58 -1.78 -13.93 -12.82
CA HIS A 58 -0.47 -13.28 -12.80
C HIS A 58 0.57 -14.02 -11.96
N LEU A 59 0.22 -15.10 -11.27
CA LEU A 59 1.20 -15.94 -10.60
C LEU A 59 1.98 -16.77 -11.62
N ARG A 60 3.30 -16.59 -11.65
CA ARG A 60 4.22 -17.28 -12.57
C ARG A 60 4.60 -18.69 -12.08
N ARG A 61 4.33 -19.00 -10.82
CA ARG A 61 4.74 -20.25 -10.16
C ARG A 61 3.55 -20.95 -9.54
N PRO A 62 3.51 -22.29 -9.57
CA PRO A 62 2.48 -23.05 -8.87
C PRO A 62 2.61 -22.80 -7.37
N SER A 63 1.50 -22.43 -6.76
CA SER A 63 1.35 -22.31 -5.31
C SER A 63 0.18 -23.20 -4.89
N ASP A 64 0.21 -23.70 -3.65
CA ASP A 64 -0.96 -24.42 -3.12
C ASP A 64 -2.05 -23.40 -2.81
N LEU A 65 -3.13 -23.46 -3.56
CA LEU A 65 -4.24 -22.54 -3.49
C LEU A 65 -5.42 -23.16 -2.73
N ALA A 66 -5.92 -22.43 -1.74
CA ALA A 66 -7.12 -22.79 -1.01
C ALA A 66 -8.19 -21.72 -1.15
N VAL A 67 -9.38 -22.13 -1.56
CA VAL A 67 -10.55 -21.25 -1.58
C VAL A 67 -11.32 -21.42 -0.27
N ILE A 68 -11.12 -20.50 0.68
CA ILE A 68 -11.79 -20.51 1.98
C ILE A 68 -12.48 -19.16 2.16
N ALA A 69 -13.62 -18.98 1.49
CA ALA A 69 -14.36 -17.73 1.58
C ALA A 69 -14.88 -17.48 3.01
N PRO A 70 -14.65 -16.29 3.60
CA PRO A 70 -15.31 -15.89 4.81
C PRO A 70 -16.82 -15.75 4.56
N ARG A 71 -17.63 -16.01 5.58
CA ARG A 71 -19.05 -15.61 5.52
C ARG A 71 -19.13 -14.09 5.58
N ARG A 72 -20.16 -13.52 4.96
CA ARG A 72 -20.42 -12.06 5.06
C ARG A 72 -20.66 -11.68 6.51
N SER A 73 -20.08 -10.60 6.96
CA SER A 73 -20.31 -10.04 8.29
C SER A 73 -21.79 -9.73 8.50
N LEU A 74 -22.29 -10.00 9.70
CA LEU A 74 -23.67 -9.69 10.09
C LEU A 74 -23.92 -8.17 10.02
N ARG A 75 -22.90 -7.35 10.26
CA ARG A 75 -23.00 -5.88 10.10
C ARG A 75 -23.31 -5.46 8.67
N GLN A 76 -22.91 -6.26 7.69
CA GLN A 76 -23.19 -6.03 6.28
C GLN A 76 -24.54 -6.61 5.85
N ALA A 77 -25.21 -7.36 6.74
CA ALA A 77 -26.54 -7.89 6.47
C ALA A 77 -27.54 -6.72 6.23
N PRO A 78 -28.37 -6.79 5.17
CA PRO A 78 -29.25 -5.69 4.79
C PRO A 78 -30.17 -5.23 5.93
N VAL A 79 -30.62 -6.17 6.77
CA VAL A 79 -31.50 -5.86 7.91
C VAL A 79 -30.76 -5.06 8.98
N VAL A 80 -29.56 -5.52 9.39
CA VAL A 80 -28.74 -4.84 10.40
C VAL A 80 -28.36 -3.45 9.91
N ARG A 81 -27.99 -3.33 8.64
CA ARG A 81 -27.63 -2.06 8.03
C ARG A 81 -28.81 -1.08 8.00
N ARG A 82 -30.01 -1.52 7.57
CA ARG A 82 -31.22 -0.68 7.62
C ARG A 82 -31.54 -0.20 9.03
N MET A 83 -31.37 -1.07 10.04
CA MET A 83 -31.55 -0.69 11.45
C MET A 83 -30.52 0.36 11.88
N LEU A 84 -29.27 0.21 11.50
CA LEU A 84 -28.20 1.16 11.81
C LEU A 84 -28.44 2.49 11.11
N ASP A 85 -28.82 2.49 9.83
CA ASP A 85 -29.13 3.68 9.05
C ASP A 85 -30.37 4.42 9.63
N ALA A 86 -31.40 3.68 10.05
CA ALA A 86 -32.62 4.25 10.65
C ALA A 86 -32.38 4.87 12.04
N LEU A 87 -31.46 4.29 12.81
CA LEU A 87 -31.10 4.80 14.16
C LEU A 87 -30.15 6.00 14.09
N GLY A 88 -29.22 6.00 13.12
CA GLY A 88 -28.30 7.07 12.80
C GLY A 88 -27.92 7.96 14.00
N ASN A 89 -28.07 9.28 13.81
CA ASN A 89 -27.82 10.28 14.86
C ASN A 89 -28.97 10.43 15.89
N ARG A 90 -30.13 9.78 15.67
CA ARG A 90 -31.31 9.94 16.56
C ARG A 90 -31.15 9.22 17.90
N ARG A 91 -30.43 8.09 17.95
CA ARG A 91 -30.22 7.30 19.18
C ARG A 91 -28.79 6.72 19.22
N PRO A 92 -27.77 7.53 19.48
CA PRO A 92 -26.37 7.11 19.38
C PRO A 92 -26.01 5.99 20.37
N GLY A 93 -26.63 5.92 21.55
CA GLY A 93 -26.43 4.83 22.52
C GLY A 93 -26.91 3.48 21.98
N LEU A 94 -28.13 3.43 21.42
CA LEU A 94 -28.69 2.20 20.83
C LEU A 94 -27.92 1.78 19.57
N HIS A 95 -27.52 2.73 18.74
CA HIS A 95 -26.69 2.48 17.59
C HIS A 95 -25.35 1.80 17.98
N ARG A 96 -24.65 2.32 19.02
CA ARG A 96 -23.43 1.72 19.55
C ARG A 96 -23.65 0.32 20.10
N LEU A 97 -24.74 0.11 20.85
CA LEU A 97 -25.10 -1.20 21.41
C LEU A 97 -25.32 -2.24 20.30
N ILE A 98 -26.10 -1.90 19.25
CA ILE A 98 -26.34 -2.78 18.12
C ILE A 98 -25.02 -3.13 17.40
N LEU A 99 -24.14 -2.15 17.20
CA LEU A 99 -22.82 -2.39 16.62
C LEU A 99 -21.96 -3.32 17.50
N GLN A 100 -22.00 -3.17 18.83
CA GLN A 100 -21.25 -4.05 19.74
C GLN A 100 -21.79 -5.47 19.72
N VAL A 101 -23.12 -5.64 19.78
CA VAL A 101 -23.78 -6.96 19.70
C VAL A 101 -23.50 -7.63 18.36
N ALA A 102 -23.70 -6.91 17.25
CA ALA A 102 -23.39 -7.42 15.91
C ALA A 102 -21.92 -7.82 15.78
N SER A 103 -21.01 -7.05 16.42
CA SER A 103 -19.57 -7.38 16.44
C SER A 103 -19.28 -8.67 17.19
N LEU A 104 -19.89 -8.86 18.34
CA LEU A 104 -19.72 -10.07 19.15
C LEU A 104 -20.27 -11.30 18.40
N LEU A 105 -21.46 -11.15 17.81
CA LEU A 105 -22.06 -12.20 16.98
C LEU A 105 -21.21 -12.52 15.74
N ASP A 106 -20.58 -11.51 15.11
CA ASP A 106 -19.64 -11.72 14.01
C ASP A 106 -18.42 -12.54 14.43
N VAL A 107 -17.91 -12.32 15.65
CA VAL A 107 -16.80 -13.13 16.16
C VAL A 107 -17.22 -14.59 16.27
N VAL A 108 -18.37 -14.88 16.85
CA VAL A 108 -18.84 -16.26 17.09
C VAL A 108 -19.32 -16.94 15.80
N ALA A 109 -20.14 -16.25 15.00
CA ALA A 109 -20.81 -16.85 13.83
C ALA A 109 -19.98 -16.79 12.54
N VAL A 110 -19.01 -15.89 12.46
CA VAL A 110 -18.20 -15.67 11.25
C VAL A 110 -16.72 -15.96 11.49
N THR A 111 -16.10 -15.22 12.45
CA THR A 111 -14.65 -15.24 12.63
C THR A 111 -14.14 -16.57 13.17
N LEU A 112 -14.75 -17.13 14.20
CA LEU A 112 -14.34 -18.42 14.78
C LEU A 112 -14.51 -19.60 13.81
N PRO A 113 -15.66 -19.79 13.12
CA PRO A 113 -15.80 -20.85 12.13
C PRO A 113 -14.85 -20.70 10.95
N TYR A 114 -14.56 -19.48 10.53
CA TYR A 114 -13.58 -19.21 9.47
C TYR A 114 -12.16 -19.58 9.94
N ALA A 115 -11.74 -19.12 11.11
CA ALA A 115 -10.43 -19.44 11.69
C ALA A 115 -10.28 -20.96 11.92
N TRP A 116 -11.36 -21.64 12.33
CA TRP A 116 -11.35 -23.09 12.51
C TRP A 116 -11.15 -23.84 11.17
N ARG A 117 -11.89 -23.47 10.12
CA ARG A 117 -11.69 -24.06 8.76
C ARG A 117 -10.27 -23.84 8.27
N MET A 118 -9.76 -22.61 8.42
CA MET A 118 -8.37 -22.29 8.05
C MET A 118 -7.36 -23.07 8.88
N SER A 119 -7.62 -23.28 10.19
CA SER A 119 -6.72 -24.05 11.03
C SER A 119 -6.62 -25.51 10.62
N ARG A 120 -7.73 -26.12 10.17
CA ARG A 120 -7.74 -27.50 9.63
C ARG A 120 -6.90 -27.58 8.35
N TYR A 121 -7.09 -26.65 7.43
CA TYR A 121 -6.30 -26.55 6.20
C TYR A 121 -4.81 -26.39 6.53
N ALA A 122 -4.46 -25.43 7.37
CA ALA A 122 -3.09 -25.08 7.72
C ALA A 122 -2.37 -26.23 8.49
N LYS A 123 -3.07 -26.94 9.38
CA LYS A 123 -2.51 -28.10 10.09
C LYS A 123 -2.16 -29.23 9.13
N GLY A 124 -3.03 -29.55 8.17
CA GLY A 124 -2.76 -30.57 7.15
C GLY A 124 -1.52 -30.28 6.31
N ARG A 125 -1.20 -29.01 6.14
CA ARG A 125 -0.04 -28.54 5.37
C ARG A 125 1.17 -28.19 6.23
N ARG A 126 1.09 -28.35 7.54
CA ARG A 126 2.17 -28.05 8.50
C ARG A 126 2.69 -26.63 8.35
N ILE A 127 1.79 -25.64 8.25
CA ILE A 127 2.11 -24.22 8.16
C ILE A 127 2.94 -23.79 9.37
N GLN A 128 4.00 -23.00 9.12
CA GLN A 128 4.96 -22.55 10.13
C GLN A 128 4.85 -21.05 10.41
N LEU A 129 4.26 -20.27 9.51
CA LEU A 129 4.12 -18.83 9.63
C LEU A 129 2.87 -18.35 8.87
N ILE A 130 2.23 -17.30 9.39
CA ILE A 130 1.14 -16.60 8.70
C ILE A 130 1.64 -15.22 8.27
N HIS A 131 1.49 -14.92 6.98
CA HIS A 131 1.67 -13.58 6.41
C HIS A 131 0.32 -12.98 6.05
N GLN A 132 -0.09 -11.92 6.74
CA GLN A 132 -1.27 -11.15 6.38
C GLN A 132 -0.85 -9.91 5.58
N ASN A 133 -1.32 -9.82 4.34
CA ASN A 133 -0.79 -8.86 3.37
C ASN A 133 -1.29 -7.42 3.54
N ASN A 134 -2.38 -7.19 4.25
CA ASN A 134 -2.91 -5.83 4.44
C ASN A 134 -3.40 -5.65 5.88
N GLY A 135 -2.48 -5.24 6.75
CA GLY A 135 -2.74 -5.06 8.17
C GLY A 135 -2.83 -6.37 8.97
N PHE A 136 -3.69 -6.40 9.97
CA PHE A 136 -4.01 -7.59 10.77
C PHE A 136 -5.46 -7.55 11.23
N ASP A 137 -6.03 -8.71 11.53
CA ASP A 137 -7.40 -8.81 12.02
C ASP A 137 -7.51 -9.85 13.16
N LEU A 138 -8.67 -9.88 13.82
CA LEU A 138 -8.93 -10.81 14.90
C LEU A 138 -8.88 -12.28 14.42
N GLY A 139 -9.30 -12.56 13.20
CA GLY A 139 -9.32 -13.91 12.63
C GLY A 139 -7.93 -14.48 12.47
N SER A 140 -7.00 -13.70 11.91
CA SER A 140 -5.60 -14.10 11.75
C SER A 140 -4.87 -14.23 13.09
N LEU A 141 -5.20 -13.40 14.09
CA LEU A 141 -4.68 -13.53 15.45
C LEU A 141 -5.18 -14.81 16.15
N ILE A 142 -6.46 -15.13 16.03
CA ILE A 142 -7.03 -16.38 16.53
C ILE A 142 -6.36 -17.57 15.85
N LEU A 143 -6.23 -17.54 14.53
CA LEU A 143 -5.59 -18.57 13.74
C LEU A 143 -4.14 -18.81 14.18
N SER A 144 -3.37 -17.74 14.33
CA SER A 144 -1.98 -17.78 14.82
C SER A 144 -1.87 -18.49 16.17
N ARG A 145 -2.79 -18.18 17.11
CA ARG A 145 -2.84 -18.83 18.43
C ARG A 145 -3.24 -20.31 18.33
N MET A 146 -4.26 -20.65 17.50
CA MET A 146 -4.71 -22.04 17.31
C MET A 146 -3.63 -22.93 16.71
N LEU A 147 -2.80 -22.37 15.83
CA LEU A 147 -1.71 -23.09 15.16
C LEU A 147 -0.39 -23.01 15.96
N ARG A 148 -0.29 -22.06 16.92
CA ARG A 148 0.95 -21.74 17.63
C ARG A 148 2.08 -21.31 16.70
N VAL A 149 1.76 -20.59 15.63
CA VAL A 149 2.73 -20.07 14.66
C VAL A 149 2.74 -18.54 14.67
N PRO A 150 3.89 -17.90 14.35
CA PRO A 150 3.98 -16.45 14.31
C PRO A 150 3.08 -15.84 13.20
N LEU A 151 2.48 -14.69 13.51
CA LEU A 151 1.79 -13.83 12.56
C LEU A 151 2.69 -12.65 12.21
N ILE A 152 2.92 -12.45 10.91
CA ILE A 152 3.50 -11.23 10.35
C ILE A 152 2.39 -10.44 9.67
N ALA A 153 2.31 -9.16 9.98
CA ALA A 153 1.36 -8.23 9.36
C ALA A 153 2.10 -7.24 8.45
N TYR A 154 1.76 -7.23 7.17
CA TYR A 154 2.26 -6.22 6.24
C TYR A 154 1.30 -5.04 6.23
N GLN A 155 1.68 -3.95 6.91
CA GLN A 155 0.90 -2.74 7.03
C GLN A 155 1.09 -1.84 5.82
N ARG A 156 -0.02 -1.47 5.16
CA ARG A 156 -0.01 -0.69 3.92
C ARG A 156 -0.79 0.63 3.98
N GLY A 157 -1.30 0.96 5.12
CA GLY A 157 -2.06 2.17 5.42
C GLY A 157 -2.13 2.41 6.91
N ASP A 158 -2.89 3.41 7.30
CA ASP A 158 -3.06 3.77 8.70
C ASP A 158 -4.04 2.83 9.39
N GLU A 159 -3.68 2.40 10.60
CA GLU A 159 -4.57 1.66 11.46
C GLU A 159 -5.37 2.61 12.36
N TRP A 160 -6.60 2.21 12.65
CA TRP A 160 -7.43 2.94 13.59
C TRP A 160 -6.81 2.89 14.99
N ASN A 161 -6.44 4.06 15.51
CA ASN A 161 -5.90 4.18 16.85
C ASN A 161 -7.00 3.99 17.89
N SER A 162 -7.23 2.75 18.30
CA SER A 162 -8.16 2.40 19.37
C SER A 162 -7.48 1.50 20.43
N PRO A 163 -7.95 1.52 21.70
CA PRO A 163 -7.41 0.63 22.72
C PRO A 163 -7.47 -0.85 22.33
N THR A 164 -8.51 -1.26 21.62
CA THR A 164 -8.68 -2.63 21.11
C THR A 164 -7.61 -2.98 20.09
N VAL A 165 -7.35 -2.11 19.11
CA VAL A 165 -6.32 -2.33 18.09
C VAL A 165 -4.94 -2.37 18.74
N ARG A 166 -4.64 -1.46 19.68
CA ARG A 166 -3.40 -1.49 20.46
C ARG A 166 -3.20 -2.80 21.23
N TYR A 167 -4.28 -3.32 21.85
CA TYR A 167 -4.22 -4.60 22.56
C TYR A 167 -3.99 -5.76 21.59
N LEU A 168 -4.73 -5.83 20.50
CA LEU A 168 -4.64 -6.89 19.50
C LEU A 168 -3.27 -6.90 18.80
N SER A 169 -2.69 -5.73 18.51
CA SER A 169 -1.38 -5.60 17.86
C SER A 169 -0.24 -6.29 18.62
N ARG A 170 -0.38 -6.47 19.94
CA ARG A 170 0.59 -7.21 20.78
C ARG A 170 0.74 -8.67 20.35
N GLY A 171 -0.34 -9.24 19.77
CA GLY A 171 -0.35 -10.62 19.27
C GLY A 171 0.38 -10.82 17.94
N VAL A 172 0.71 -9.74 17.22
CA VAL A 172 1.50 -9.78 16.01
C VAL A 172 2.98 -9.94 16.36
N ARG A 173 3.64 -10.90 15.72
CA ARG A 173 5.06 -11.19 15.98
C ARG A 173 5.96 -10.10 15.42
N HIS A 174 5.68 -9.64 14.20
CA HIS A 174 6.43 -8.60 13.52
C HIS A 174 5.56 -7.88 12.50
N PHE A 175 5.79 -6.58 12.32
CA PHE A 175 5.15 -5.75 11.32
C PHE A 175 6.13 -5.42 10.20
N ILE A 176 5.66 -5.46 8.97
CA ILE A 176 6.31 -4.87 7.82
C ILE A 176 5.52 -3.62 7.47
N ALA A 177 6.14 -2.44 7.55
CA ALA A 177 5.56 -1.18 7.12
C ALA A 177 5.99 -0.88 5.67
N ASN A 178 5.05 -0.45 4.83
CA ASN A 178 5.33 -0.13 3.43
C ASN A 178 6.08 1.21 3.23
N SER A 179 6.29 1.97 4.30
CA SER A 179 6.99 3.26 4.31
C SER A 179 7.46 3.63 5.71
N ALA A 180 8.35 4.60 5.83
CA ALA A 180 8.73 5.17 7.12
C ALA A 180 7.55 5.92 7.77
N THR A 181 6.69 6.54 6.98
CA THR A 181 5.43 7.16 7.44
C THR A 181 4.53 6.13 8.11
N THR A 182 4.29 4.98 7.48
CA THR A 182 3.50 3.88 8.06
C THR A 182 4.18 3.31 9.32
N ARG A 183 5.52 3.19 9.32
CA ARG A 183 6.25 2.80 10.54
C ARG A 183 6.03 3.79 11.69
N ALA A 184 6.12 5.10 11.41
CA ALA A 184 5.87 6.13 12.41
C ALA A 184 4.47 6.00 13.01
N ASN A 185 3.45 5.77 12.19
CA ASN A 185 2.09 5.50 12.63
C ASN A 185 1.99 4.30 13.57
N LEU A 186 2.58 3.16 13.19
CA LEU A 186 2.60 1.97 14.03
C LEU A 186 3.30 2.21 15.37
N THR A 187 4.42 2.92 15.37
CA THR A 187 5.20 3.12 16.59
C THR A 187 4.65 4.23 17.48
N ILE A 188 4.21 5.33 16.92
CA ILE A 188 3.72 6.51 17.66
C ILE A 188 2.24 6.32 18.03
N ALA A 189 1.38 6.06 17.04
CA ALA A 189 -0.06 5.99 17.31
C ALA A 189 -0.47 4.71 18.04
N LEU A 190 0.07 3.54 17.68
CA LEU A 190 -0.25 2.27 18.30
C LEU A 190 0.71 1.85 19.43
N GLY A 191 1.83 2.54 19.62
CA GLY A 191 2.83 2.23 20.64
C GLY A 191 3.54 0.89 20.40
N ILE A 192 3.67 0.46 19.14
CA ILE A 192 4.37 -0.78 18.79
C ILE A 192 5.88 -0.54 18.91
N PRO A 193 6.63 -1.40 19.63
CA PRO A 193 8.07 -1.25 19.74
C PRO A 193 8.76 -1.23 18.38
N SER A 194 9.67 -0.29 18.14
CA SER A 194 10.34 -0.10 16.85
C SER A 194 11.09 -1.35 16.35
N GLN A 195 11.56 -2.20 17.27
CA GLN A 195 12.22 -3.47 16.97
C GLN A 195 11.27 -4.51 16.35
N LYS A 196 9.96 -4.33 16.50
CA LYS A 196 8.93 -5.17 15.89
C LYS A 196 8.47 -4.66 14.53
N VAL A 197 9.04 -3.57 14.01
CA VAL A 197 8.61 -2.96 12.75
C VAL A 197 9.81 -2.79 11.82
N SER A 198 9.75 -3.44 10.66
CA SER A 198 10.69 -3.23 9.56
C SER A 198 10.03 -2.40 8.46
N VAL A 199 10.76 -1.45 7.87
CA VAL A 199 10.30 -0.78 6.64
C VAL A 199 10.77 -1.60 5.46
N ILE A 200 9.83 -2.05 4.64
CA ILE A 200 10.11 -2.74 3.37
C ILE A 200 9.15 -2.12 2.34
N TYR A 201 9.70 -1.33 1.45
CA TYR A 201 8.93 -0.64 0.42
C TYR A 201 8.25 -1.63 -0.54
N PRO A 202 7.06 -1.32 -1.09
CA PRO A 202 6.39 -2.17 -2.07
C PRO A 202 7.26 -2.45 -3.29
N PRO A 203 7.20 -3.66 -3.86
CA PRO A 203 8.03 -4.03 -4.99
C PRO A 203 7.55 -3.41 -6.29
N LEU A 204 8.48 -3.08 -7.17
CA LEU A 204 8.26 -2.83 -8.59
C LEU A 204 8.80 -3.99 -9.41
N ASP A 205 7.95 -4.60 -10.21
CA ASP A 205 8.36 -5.54 -11.24
C ASP A 205 8.58 -4.77 -12.56
N LEU A 206 9.83 -4.39 -12.81
CA LEU A 206 10.19 -3.63 -14.00
C LEU A 206 9.95 -4.39 -15.30
N GLN A 207 9.77 -5.73 -15.24
CA GLN A 207 9.45 -6.53 -16.43
C GLN A 207 7.98 -6.37 -16.83
N THR A 208 7.09 -6.23 -15.84
CA THR A 208 5.65 -6.00 -16.07
C THR A 208 5.32 -4.52 -16.35
N LEU A 209 6.19 -3.60 -15.93
CA LEU A 209 6.08 -2.16 -16.21
C LEU A 209 6.64 -1.77 -17.58
N ARG A 210 6.48 -2.63 -18.56
CA ARG A 210 6.80 -2.32 -19.97
C ARG A 210 5.50 -2.26 -20.74
N ALA A 211 5.28 -1.13 -21.42
CA ALA A 211 4.14 -1.05 -22.33
C ALA A 211 4.26 -2.13 -23.40
N ASP A 212 3.18 -2.84 -23.64
CA ASP A 212 3.14 -3.84 -24.70
C ASP A 212 3.20 -3.12 -26.06
N ARG A 213 4.23 -3.45 -26.86
CA ARG A 213 4.39 -2.90 -28.21
C ARG A 213 3.25 -3.32 -29.15
N SER A 214 2.54 -4.39 -28.85
CA SER A 214 1.35 -4.83 -29.56
C SER A 214 0.07 -4.11 -29.09
N SER A 215 0.14 -3.31 -28.03
CA SER A 215 -0.99 -2.57 -27.50
C SER A 215 -1.50 -1.56 -28.51
N ASN A 216 -2.82 -1.58 -28.72
CA ASN A 216 -3.52 -0.60 -29.56
C ASN A 216 -3.74 0.74 -28.85
N VAL A 217 -3.25 0.91 -27.62
CA VAL A 217 -3.39 2.16 -26.86
C VAL A 217 -2.32 3.13 -27.30
N THR A 218 -2.72 4.05 -28.16
CA THR A 218 -1.86 5.11 -28.68
C THR A 218 -2.52 6.46 -28.46
N ARG A 219 -1.78 7.53 -28.67
CA ARG A 219 -2.36 8.89 -28.67
C ARG A 219 -3.52 9.02 -29.68
N ALA A 220 -3.42 8.36 -30.84
CA ALA A 220 -4.48 8.33 -31.85
C ALA A 220 -5.79 7.71 -31.35
N THR A 221 -5.75 6.74 -30.43
CA THR A 221 -6.94 6.14 -29.81
C THR A 221 -7.80 7.17 -29.07
N PHE A 222 -7.17 8.23 -28.58
CA PHE A 222 -7.83 9.35 -27.89
C PHE A 222 -7.97 10.59 -28.79
N GLY A 223 -7.77 10.45 -30.11
CA GLY A 223 -7.85 11.56 -31.06
C GLY A 223 -6.75 12.62 -30.90
N LEU A 224 -5.59 12.22 -30.36
CA LEU A 224 -4.49 13.13 -30.03
C LEU A 224 -3.41 13.09 -31.11
N GLY A 225 -2.91 14.27 -31.47
CA GLY A 225 -1.75 14.42 -32.34
C GLY A 225 -0.42 14.08 -31.63
N PRO A 226 0.67 13.89 -32.38
CA PRO A 226 1.97 13.56 -31.82
C PRO A 226 2.55 14.68 -30.93
N SER A 227 2.20 15.93 -31.20
CA SER A 227 2.65 17.13 -30.48
C SER A 227 1.73 17.56 -29.34
N THR A 228 0.59 16.89 -29.14
CA THR A 228 -0.34 17.22 -28.03
C THR A 228 0.32 16.93 -26.69
N HIS A 229 0.41 17.93 -25.83
CA HIS A 229 0.89 17.74 -24.47
C HIS A 229 -0.14 16.99 -23.64
N CYS A 230 0.28 15.88 -22.99
CA CYS A 230 -0.58 15.03 -22.19
C CYS A 230 -0.07 14.94 -20.74
N PHE A 231 -0.92 15.24 -19.80
CA PHE A 231 -0.59 15.04 -18.38
C PHE A 231 -1.77 14.36 -17.66
N GLY A 232 -1.50 13.66 -16.58
CA GLY A 232 -2.57 12.87 -15.99
C GLY A 232 -2.36 12.50 -14.52
N ILE A 233 -3.48 12.11 -13.90
CA ILE A 233 -3.54 11.53 -12.57
C ILE A 233 -4.07 10.11 -12.65
N LEU A 234 -3.42 9.18 -11.91
CA LEU A 234 -3.81 7.77 -11.88
C LEU A 234 -4.22 7.36 -10.45
N GLY A 235 -5.31 6.62 -10.36
CA GLY A 235 -5.75 6.00 -9.12
C GLY A 235 -7.26 5.98 -8.96
N MET A 236 -7.70 5.29 -7.90
CA MET A 236 -9.11 5.23 -7.54
C MET A 236 -9.66 6.64 -7.27
N LEU A 237 -10.86 6.93 -7.77
CA LEU A 237 -11.49 8.23 -7.56
C LEU A 237 -12.02 8.34 -6.12
N LEU A 238 -11.26 9.01 -5.29
CA LEU A 238 -11.56 9.23 -3.87
C LEU A 238 -11.25 10.68 -3.50
N PRO A 239 -12.07 11.36 -2.67
CA PRO A 239 -11.86 12.76 -2.32
C PRO A 239 -10.44 13.07 -1.82
N TRP A 240 -9.89 12.22 -0.97
CA TRP A 240 -8.56 12.41 -0.40
C TRP A 240 -7.40 12.24 -1.41
N LYS A 241 -7.67 11.63 -2.59
CA LYS A 241 -6.70 11.53 -3.69
C LYS A 241 -6.53 12.85 -4.48
N GLY A 242 -7.40 13.85 -4.23
CA GLY A 242 -7.23 15.20 -4.73
C GLY A 242 -7.44 15.38 -6.23
N GLN A 243 -8.25 14.54 -6.91
CA GLN A 243 -8.56 14.75 -8.33
C GLN A 243 -9.20 16.12 -8.59
N ALA A 244 -9.91 16.69 -7.61
CA ALA A 244 -10.44 18.04 -7.72
C ALA A 244 -9.33 19.11 -7.78
N VAL A 245 -8.24 18.93 -7.01
CA VAL A 245 -7.03 19.79 -7.08
C VAL A 245 -6.38 19.68 -8.46
N PHE A 246 -6.26 18.45 -8.98
CA PHE A 246 -5.74 18.22 -10.33
C PHE A 246 -6.56 18.93 -11.41
N LEU A 247 -7.90 18.90 -11.35
CA LEU A 247 -8.77 19.58 -12.33
C LEU A 247 -8.62 21.11 -12.28
N LYS A 248 -8.49 21.70 -11.09
CA LYS A 248 -8.23 23.15 -10.94
C LYS A 248 -6.88 23.52 -11.54
N ALA A 249 -5.83 22.73 -11.24
CA ALA A 249 -4.52 22.93 -11.85
C ALA A 249 -4.57 22.78 -13.38
N ALA A 250 -5.32 21.80 -13.88
CA ALA A 250 -5.50 21.59 -15.33
C ALA A 250 -6.13 22.81 -16.01
N ALA A 251 -7.11 23.48 -15.37
CA ALA A 251 -7.70 24.70 -15.92
C ALA A 251 -6.62 25.79 -16.17
N ARG A 252 -5.73 26.01 -15.19
CA ARG A 252 -4.60 26.95 -15.29
C ARG A 252 -3.59 26.53 -16.37
N VAL A 253 -3.29 25.21 -16.48
CA VAL A 253 -2.40 24.69 -17.53
C VAL A 253 -2.99 24.99 -18.92
N PHE A 254 -4.30 24.83 -19.11
CA PHE A 254 -4.97 25.06 -20.38
C PHE A 254 -5.05 26.52 -20.80
N GLU A 255 -4.97 27.48 -19.86
CA GLU A 255 -4.83 28.91 -20.17
C GLU A 255 -3.48 29.19 -20.84
N ARG A 256 -2.41 28.48 -20.40
CA ARG A 256 -1.05 28.65 -20.92
C ARG A 256 -0.74 27.78 -22.12
N ILE A 257 -1.24 26.55 -22.13
CA ILE A 257 -0.99 25.51 -23.16
C ILE A 257 -2.35 25.02 -23.69
N PRO A 258 -2.98 25.74 -24.64
CA PRO A 258 -4.35 25.44 -25.09
C PRO A 258 -4.53 24.04 -25.71
N ASP A 259 -3.48 23.50 -26.34
CA ASP A 259 -3.52 22.19 -27.00
C ASP A 259 -3.25 21.01 -26.06
N ALA A 260 -3.03 21.28 -24.78
CA ALA A 260 -2.82 20.21 -23.80
C ALA A 260 -4.11 19.40 -23.52
N ARG A 261 -3.93 18.16 -23.05
CA ARG A 261 -5.02 17.28 -22.61
C ARG A 261 -4.69 16.69 -21.24
N ALA A 262 -5.68 16.65 -20.37
CA ALA A 262 -5.58 16.09 -19.05
C ALA A 262 -6.28 14.72 -18.98
N PHE A 263 -5.64 13.75 -18.35
CA PHE A 263 -6.18 12.41 -18.16
C PHE A 263 -6.49 12.16 -16.67
N VAL A 264 -7.72 11.73 -16.40
CA VAL A 264 -8.12 11.17 -15.10
C VAL A 264 -8.31 9.67 -15.29
N ILE A 265 -7.29 8.91 -14.87
CA ILE A 265 -7.18 7.46 -15.10
C ILE A 265 -7.55 6.73 -13.83
N GLY A 266 -8.68 6.03 -13.86
CA GLY A 266 -9.22 5.30 -12.72
C GLY A 266 -10.73 5.42 -12.61
N ALA A 267 -11.32 4.64 -11.74
CA ALA A 267 -12.76 4.62 -11.50
C ALA A 267 -13.08 4.86 -10.02
N ALA A 268 -14.30 5.26 -9.77
CA ALA A 268 -14.84 5.29 -8.42
C ALA A 268 -15.01 3.86 -7.87
N PRO A 269 -14.80 3.64 -6.57
CA PRO A 269 -15.12 2.35 -5.95
C PRO A 269 -16.63 2.11 -6.01
N PRO A 270 -17.09 0.86 -5.83
CA PRO A 270 -18.53 0.57 -5.71
C PRO A 270 -19.19 1.50 -4.69
N ARG A 271 -20.27 2.18 -5.08
CA ARG A 271 -20.99 3.22 -4.31
C ARG A 271 -20.23 4.55 -4.15
N GLY A 272 -19.18 4.78 -4.88
CA GLY A 272 -18.41 6.03 -4.94
C GLY A 272 -18.73 6.89 -6.15
N GLU A 273 -19.68 6.50 -7.01
CA GLU A 273 -20.00 7.14 -8.29
C GLU A 273 -20.44 8.62 -8.12
N ALA A 274 -20.90 8.99 -6.94
CA ALA A 274 -21.24 10.38 -6.63
C ALA A 274 -20.03 11.32 -6.77
N TYR A 275 -18.84 10.86 -6.34
CA TYR A 275 -17.62 11.66 -6.46
C TYR A 275 -17.17 11.82 -7.90
N GLU A 276 -17.28 10.77 -8.73
CA GLU A 276 -16.98 10.90 -10.17
C GLU A 276 -17.91 11.92 -10.84
N ARG A 277 -19.22 11.90 -10.52
CA ARG A 277 -20.16 12.92 -11.02
C ARG A 277 -19.78 14.34 -10.59
N GLN A 278 -19.32 14.51 -9.34
CA GLN A 278 -18.81 15.81 -8.85
C GLN A 278 -17.58 16.27 -9.62
N LEU A 279 -16.64 15.38 -9.92
CA LEU A 279 -15.45 15.71 -10.71
C LEU A 279 -15.81 16.13 -12.14
N ARG A 280 -16.76 15.45 -12.80
CA ARG A 280 -17.24 15.82 -14.13
C ARG A 280 -17.97 17.15 -14.13
N ALA A 281 -18.80 17.42 -13.10
CA ALA A 281 -19.45 18.72 -12.92
C ALA A 281 -18.41 19.84 -12.71
N LEU A 282 -17.39 19.60 -11.88
CA LEU A 282 -16.30 20.55 -11.68
C LEU A 282 -15.56 20.86 -12.98
N ALA A 283 -15.30 19.86 -13.82
CA ALA A 283 -14.68 20.08 -15.14
C ALA A 283 -15.54 20.95 -16.07
N GLN A 284 -16.88 20.82 -15.98
CA GLN A 284 -17.82 21.69 -16.71
C GLN A 284 -17.82 23.12 -16.14
N GLU A 285 -17.87 23.27 -14.83
CA GLU A 285 -17.82 24.58 -14.13
C GLU A 285 -16.54 25.37 -14.47
N LEU A 286 -15.40 24.64 -14.60
CA LEU A 286 -14.11 25.22 -14.97
C LEU A 286 -13.97 25.44 -16.48
N GLY A 287 -14.95 25.06 -17.30
CA GLY A 287 -14.90 25.22 -18.76
C GLY A 287 -13.84 24.35 -19.46
N ILE A 288 -13.46 23.20 -18.87
CA ILE A 288 -12.38 22.33 -19.37
C ILE A 288 -12.85 20.92 -19.76
N ALA A 289 -14.14 20.65 -19.71
CA ALA A 289 -14.68 19.30 -19.89
C ALA A 289 -14.31 18.62 -21.22
N ASP A 290 -14.13 19.39 -22.28
CA ASP A 290 -13.71 18.96 -23.62
C ASP A 290 -12.22 18.60 -23.72
N ARG A 291 -11.41 19.02 -22.73
CA ARG A 291 -9.97 18.79 -22.66
C ARG A 291 -9.56 17.80 -21.58
N VAL A 292 -10.51 17.30 -20.78
CA VAL A 292 -10.29 16.31 -19.72
C VAL A 292 -10.86 14.95 -20.14
N ILE A 293 -10.00 13.94 -20.18
CA ILE A 293 -10.35 12.58 -20.56
C ILE A 293 -10.46 11.71 -19.31
N PHE A 294 -11.68 11.35 -18.94
CA PHE A 294 -11.96 10.37 -17.89
C PHE A 294 -11.98 8.98 -18.50
N THR A 295 -10.97 8.17 -18.26
CA THR A 295 -10.81 6.85 -18.88
C THR A 295 -11.60 5.73 -18.20
N GLY A 296 -12.05 5.93 -16.98
CA GLY A 296 -12.50 4.83 -16.13
C GLY A 296 -11.35 3.93 -15.67
N PHE A 297 -11.69 2.74 -15.17
CA PHE A 297 -10.70 1.75 -14.77
C PHE A 297 -9.88 1.25 -15.97
N ARG A 298 -8.55 1.23 -15.83
CA ARG A 298 -7.61 0.78 -16.84
C ARG A 298 -6.70 -0.30 -16.26
N PRO A 299 -6.72 -1.54 -16.78
CA PRO A 299 -5.76 -2.58 -16.40
C PRO A 299 -4.38 -2.39 -17.04
N ASP A 300 -4.30 -1.69 -18.19
CA ASP A 300 -3.13 -1.40 -18.99
C ASP A 300 -2.43 -0.13 -18.52
N VAL A 301 -2.05 -0.10 -17.24
CA VAL A 301 -1.39 1.06 -16.61
C VAL A 301 -0.08 1.47 -17.31
N PRO A 302 0.81 0.54 -17.74
CA PRO A 302 2.02 0.92 -18.46
C PRO A 302 1.73 1.71 -19.75
N GLU A 303 0.74 1.28 -20.53
CA GLU A 303 0.33 1.93 -21.79
C GLU A 303 -0.23 3.33 -21.51
N MET A 304 -1.06 3.44 -20.47
CA MET A 304 -1.61 4.74 -20.07
C MET A 304 -0.51 5.70 -19.60
N LEU A 305 0.46 5.22 -18.81
CA LEU A 305 1.62 6.02 -18.40
C LEU A 305 2.47 6.46 -19.60
N GLN A 306 2.58 5.62 -20.64
CA GLN A 306 3.35 5.94 -21.84
C GLN A 306 2.73 7.10 -22.66
N LEU A 307 1.41 7.31 -22.56
CA LEU A 307 0.73 8.43 -23.22
C LEU A 307 1.07 9.77 -22.59
N LEU A 308 1.40 9.79 -21.30
CA LEU A 308 1.56 11.02 -20.54
C LEU A 308 2.98 11.57 -20.67
N ASP A 309 3.09 12.88 -20.79
CA ASP A 309 4.35 13.61 -20.69
C ASP A 309 4.70 13.91 -19.22
N VAL A 310 3.69 14.12 -18.36
CA VAL A 310 3.86 14.39 -16.92
C VAL A 310 2.77 13.66 -16.14
N VAL A 311 3.14 13.07 -15.01
CA VAL A 311 2.22 12.42 -14.07
C VAL A 311 2.07 13.25 -12.81
N ALA A 312 0.83 13.53 -12.41
CA ALA A 312 0.49 14.19 -11.17
C ALA A 312 -0.03 13.18 -10.12
N HIS A 313 0.34 13.41 -8.87
CA HIS A 313 -0.19 12.72 -7.70
C HIS A 313 -0.58 13.74 -6.64
N THR A 314 -1.86 13.93 -6.40
CA THR A 314 -2.41 15.10 -5.71
C THR A 314 -3.09 14.79 -4.38
N SER A 315 -2.75 13.67 -3.73
CA SER A 315 -3.37 13.30 -2.44
C SER A 315 -3.32 14.45 -1.45
N ILE A 316 -4.49 14.81 -0.89
CA ILE A 316 -4.62 15.89 0.11
C ILE A 316 -4.34 15.38 1.52
N ASP A 317 -4.57 14.09 1.77
CA ASP A 317 -4.18 13.40 2.99
C ASP A 317 -2.83 12.67 2.77
N PRO A 318 -2.06 12.38 3.83
CA PRO A 318 -0.80 11.67 3.70
C PRO A 318 -0.96 10.32 3.00
N GLU A 319 -0.29 10.16 1.86
CA GLU A 319 -0.27 8.89 1.12
C GLU A 319 0.60 7.87 1.86
N PRO A 320 0.14 6.65 2.11
CA PRO A 320 0.96 5.64 2.79
C PRO A 320 2.27 5.31 2.07
N PHE A 321 2.24 5.21 0.73
CA PHE A 321 3.45 5.01 -0.09
C PHE A 321 3.39 5.81 -1.40
N GLY A 322 2.38 5.57 -2.25
CA GLY A 322 2.29 6.19 -3.57
C GLY A 322 2.85 5.31 -4.70
N ARG A 323 2.34 4.09 -4.83
CA ARG A 323 2.76 3.13 -5.86
C ARG A 323 2.81 3.74 -7.26
N VAL A 324 1.79 4.51 -7.62
CA VAL A 324 1.69 5.16 -8.95
C VAL A 324 2.88 6.09 -9.22
N ILE A 325 3.41 6.77 -8.19
CA ILE A 325 4.61 7.60 -8.32
C ILE A 325 5.80 6.74 -8.78
N ALA A 326 6.03 5.65 -8.06
CA ALA A 326 7.15 4.75 -8.36
C ALA A 326 6.98 4.06 -9.72
N GLU A 327 5.73 3.69 -10.11
CA GLU A 327 5.40 3.12 -11.42
C GLU A 327 5.64 4.13 -12.55
N ALA A 328 5.21 5.39 -12.39
CA ALA A 328 5.45 6.45 -13.37
C ALA A 328 6.95 6.74 -13.55
N MET A 329 7.69 6.84 -12.44
CA MET A 329 9.15 7.01 -12.47
C MET A 329 9.84 5.80 -13.16
N ALA A 330 9.37 4.57 -12.90
CA ALA A 330 9.87 3.37 -13.58
C ALA A 330 9.61 3.36 -15.08
N MET A 331 8.56 4.04 -15.53
CA MET A 331 8.21 4.27 -16.94
C MET A 331 8.87 5.52 -17.54
N ARG A 332 9.86 6.11 -16.84
CA ARG A 332 10.52 7.36 -17.23
C ARG A 332 9.53 8.50 -17.49
N ARG A 333 8.55 8.65 -16.61
CA ARG A 333 7.65 9.81 -16.62
C ARG A 333 8.05 10.74 -15.48
N PRO A 334 8.23 12.04 -15.74
CA PRO A 334 8.45 13.01 -14.66
C PRO A 334 7.19 13.08 -13.80
N VAL A 335 7.37 13.15 -12.49
CA VAL A 335 6.28 13.11 -11.51
C VAL A 335 6.26 14.37 -10.68
N ILE A 336 5.07 14.93 -10.47
CA ILE A 336 4.79 15.97 -9.48
C ILE A 336 3.85 15.35 -8.44
N ALA A 337 4.23 15.39 -7.15
CA ALA A 337 3.45 14.80 -6.09
C ALA A 337 3.21 15.73 -4.90
N SER A 338 2.13 15.49 -4.16
CA SER A 338 1.89 16.18 -2.88
C SER A 338 2.97 15.83 -1.87
N ARG A 339 3.48 16.83 -1.15
CA ARG A 339 4.52 16.72 -0.11
C ARG A 339 3.95 16.18 1.20
N ALA A 340 3.35 14.97 1.19
CA ALA A 340 2.75 14.37 2.37
C ALA A 340 2.85 12.84 2.35
N GLY A 341 3.45 12.27 3.39
CA GLY A 341 3.60 10.81 3.54
C GLY A 341 4.64 10.20 2.60
N GLY A 342 4.33 9.02 2.05
CA GLY A 342 5.22 8.24 1.20
C GLY A 342 5.85 8.95 -0.01
N PRO A 343 5.19 9.89 -0.69
CA PRO A 343 5.80 10.67 -1.76
C PRO A 343 7.12 11.34 -1.37
N THR A 344 7.24 11.83 -0.13
CA THR A 344 8.48 12.45 0.38
C THR A 344 9.63 11.46 0.59
N GLU A 345 9.32 10.18 0.60
CA GLU A 345 10.31 9.10 0.69
C GLU A 345 10.75 8.60 -0.69
N ILE A 346 9.93 8.82 -1.73
CA ILE A 346 10.19 8.37 -3.10
C ILE A 346 10.93 9.45 -3.88
N ILE A 347 10.46 10.70 -3.78
CA ILE A 347 10.91 11.85 -4.58
C ILE A 347 11.94 12.67 -3.80
N ASP A 348 13.08 12.91 -4.46
CA ASP A 348 14.03 13.95 -4.09
C ASP A 348 13.67 15.21 -4.90
N ASP A 349 13.11 16.20 -4.19
CA ASP A 349 12.48 17.39 -4.78
C ASP A 349 13.43 18.18 -5.68
N GLY A 350 12.97 18.46 -6.90
CA GLY A 350 13.74 19.16 -7.93
C GLY A 350 14.81 18.30 -8.63
N ARG A 351 15.05 17.06 -8.16
CA ARG A 351 16.06 16.16 -8.75
C ARG A 351 15.43 14.93 -9.42
N THR A 352 14.56 14.20 -8.74
CA THR A 352 13.94 12.97 -9.26
C THR A 352 12.45 13.14 -9.53
N GLY A 353 11.88 14.28 -9.25
CA GLY A 353 10.49 14.70 -9.36
C GLY A 353 10.30 16.02 -8.64
N PHE A 354 9.06 16.50 -8.58
CA PHE A 354 8.70 17.67 -7.80
C PHE A 354 7.72 17.37 -6.70
N LEU A 355 7.85 18.08 -5.58
CA LEU A 355 6.93 18.02 -4.44
C LEU A 355 6.25 19.36 -4.26
N VAL A 356 4.90 19.37 -4.22
CA VAL A 356 4.07 20.56 -4.01
C VAL A 356 3.27 20.44 -2.71
N PRO A 357 2.84 21.54 -2.08
CA PRO A 357 1.97 21.44 -0.90
C PRO A 357 0.67 20.70 -1.22
N PRO A 358 0.13 19.84 -0.31
CA PRO A 358 -1.16 19.20 -0.51
C PRO A 358 -2.28 20.23 -0.70
N GLY A 359 -3.13 20.00 -1.71
CA GLY A 359 -4.25 20.89 -2.00
C GLY A 359 -3.94 22.16 -2.78
N ASP A 360 -2.67 22.42 -3.07
CA ASP A 360 -2.20 23.61 -3.78
C ASP A 360 -2.24 23.38 -5.30
N ASP A 361 -3.34 23.80 -5.93
CA ASP A 361 -3.54 23.66 -7.38
C ASP A 361 -2.68 24.65 -8.18
N GLU A 362 -2.30 25.79 -7.61
CA GLU A 362 -1.44 26.77 -8.25
C GLU A 362 0.01 26.27 -8.37
N ALA A 363 0.59 25.81 -7.25
CA ALA A 363 1.92 25.21 -7.26
C ALA A 363 1.99 23.97 -8.17
N LEU A 364 0.91 23.18 -8.24
CA LEU A 364 0.83 22.04 -9.15
C LEU A 364 0.83 22.51 -10.62
N ALA A 365 0.01 23.51 -10.96
CA ALA A 365 -0.07 24.06 -12.32
C ALA A 365 1.28 24.61 -12.79
N ASP A 366 1.98 25.39 -11.94
CA ASP A 366 3.29 25.95 -12.25
C ASP A 366 4.32 24.85 -12.59
N ARG A 367 4.33 23.75 -11.82
CA ARG A 367 5.24 22.62 -12.09
C ARG A 367 4.86 21.85 -13.34
N LEU A 368 3.54 21.67 -13.60
CA LEU A 368 3.05 21.06 -14.84
C LEU A 368 3.49 21.88 -16.05
N ILE A 369 3.24 23.18 -16.06
CA ILE A 369 3.65 24.10 -17.14
C ILE A 369 5.17 24.05 -17.31
N THR A 370 5.93 24.15 -16.23
CA THR A 370 7.40 24.11 -16.26
C THR A 370 7.92 22.84 -16.96
N LEU A 371 7.36 21.68 -16.67
CA LEU A 371 7.78 20.40 -17.28
C LEU A 371 7.32 20.28 -18.73
N LEU A 372 6.09 20.71 -19.04
CA LEU A 372 5.54 20.63 -20.40
C LEU A 372 6.25 21.59 -21.38
N GLU A 373 6.64 22.78 -20.93
CA GLU A 373 7.37 23.75 -21.74
C GLU A 373 8.90 23.48 -21.80
N ASN A 374 9.46 22.61 -20.95
CA ASN A 374 10.89 22.31 -20.91
C ASN A 374 11.19 20.81 -21.06
N PRO A 375 11.16 20.25 -22.27
CA PRO A 375 11.38 18.81 -22.51
C PRO A 375 12.71 18.29 -21.98
N SER A 376 13.79 19.08 -22.07
CA SER A 376 15.11 18.67 -21.54
C SER A 376 15.16 18.60 -20.01
N LEU A 377 14.39 19.44 -19.31
CA LEU A 377 14.20 19.33 -17.87
C LEU A 377 13.39 18.09 -17.54
N ALA A 378 12.29 17.88 -18.26
CA ALA A 378 11.40 16.73 -18.06
C ALA A 378 12.16 15.39 -18.24
N GLU A 379 12.96 15.27 -19.30
CA GLU A 379 13.79 14.09 -19.56
C GLU A 379 14.83 13.85 -18.46
N ARG A 380 15.53 14.89 -18.02
CA ARG A 380 16.53 14.80 -16.94
C ARG A 380 15.90 14.33 -15.62
N ILE A 381 14.74 14.90 -15.25
CA ILE A 381 13.99 14.52 -14.04
C ILE A 381 13.50 13.07 -14.15
N ALA A 382 12.97 12.68 -15.31
CA ALA A 382 12.46 11.35 -15.57
C ALA A 382 13.57 10.28 -15.48
N GLU A 383 14.76 10.53 -16.05
CA GLU A 383 15.87 9.56 -15.99
C GLU A 383 16.47 9.46 -14.58
N ALA A 384 16.58 10.58 -13.87
CA ALA A 384 16.98 10.56 -12.47
C ALA A 384 15.96 9.81 -11.59
N GLY A 385 14.67 10.00 -11.85
CA GLY A 385 13.57 9.30 -11.21
C GLY A 385 13.62 7.80 -11.45
N TYR A 386 13.78 7.39 -12.73
CA TYR A 386 13.93 5.97 -13.09
C TYR A 386 15.08 5.30 -12.36
N THR A 387 16.25 5.93 -12.34
CA THR A 387 17.44 5.39 -11.65
C THR A 387 17.16 5.21 -10.15
N ALA A 388 16.55 6.21 -9.52
CA ALA A 388 16.23 6.15 -8.09
C ALA A 388 15.27 5.00 -7.72
N VAL A 389 14.21 4.78 -8.51
CA VAL A 389 13.22 3.72 -8.19
C VAL A 389 13.70 2.33 -8.55
N ARG A 390 14.45 2.17 -9.66
CA ARG A 390 15.05 0.90 -10.08
C ARG A 390 15.95 0.31 -8.98
N ASP A 391 16.78 1.14 -8.38
CA ASP A 391 17.77 0.71 -7.40
C ASP A 391 17.15 0.45 -6.02
N ARG A 392 16.05 1.17 -5.67
CA ARG A 392 15.46 1.14 -4.34
C ARG A 392 14.28 0.17 -4.18
N PHE A 393 13.51 -0.07 -5.25
CA PHE A 393 12.22 -0.77 -5.14
C PHE A 393 12.17 -2.05 -5.97
N SER A 394 13.33 -2.67 -6.29
CA SER A 394 13.35 -3.90 -7.09
C SER A 394 12.61 -5.04 -6.38
N ALA A 395 11.89 -5.85 -7.17
CA ALA A 395 11.12 -6.98 -6.68
C ALA A 395 12.01 -8.04 -5.99
N GLU A 396 13.20 -8.24 -6.49
CA GLU A 396 14.17 -9.18 -5.93
C GLU A 396 14.66 -8.73 -4.55
N ALA A 397 14.99 -7.43 -4.40
CA ALA A 397 15.42 -6.89 -3.11
C ALA A 397 14.30 -6.95 -2.08
N HIS A 398 13.07 -6.62 -2.50
CA HIS A 398 11.87 -6.73 -1.67
C HIS A 398 11.66 -8.16 -1.17
N ALA A 399 11.66 -9.15 -2.07
CA ALA A 399 11.45 -10.55 -1.71
C ALA A 399 12.50 -11.04 -0.72
N ARG A 400 13.79 -10.69 -0.94
CA ARG A 400 14.90 -11.04 0.00
C ARG A 400 14.67 -10.44 1.39
N LEU A 401 14.27 -9.16 1.50
CA LEU A 401 14.03 -8.50 2.79
C LEU A 401 12.84 -9.10 3.54
N VAL A 402 11.76 -9.42 2.82
CA VAL A 402 10.59 -10.09 3.38
C VAL A 402 10.96 -11.49 3.87
N GLN A 403 11.70 -12.26 3.08
CA GLN A 403 12.18 -13.59 3.43
C GLN A 403 13.07 -13.57 4.69
N GLN A 404 14.02 -12.64 4.79
CA GLN A 404 14.82 -12.45 6.00
C GLN A 404 13.97 -12.14 7.24
N THR A 405 12.84 -11.43 7.03
CA THR A 405 11.88 -11.14 8.10
C THR A 405 11.18 -12.41 8.58
N TYR A 406 10.81 -13.32 7.67
CA TYR A 406 10.24 -14.63 8.01
C TYR A 406 11.23 -15.47 8.82
N GLU A 407 12.47 -15.57 8.38
CA GLU A 407 13.52 -16.32 9.08
C GLU A 407 13.74 -15.78 10.51
N ARG A 408 13.78 -14.45 10.68
CA ARG A 408 13.91 -13.83 12.02
C ARG A 408 12.71 -14.12 12.90
N ALA A 409 11.49 -14.10 12.34
CA ALA A 409 10.27 -14.36 13.11
C ALA A 409 10.17 -15.82 13.61
N LEU A 410 10.76 -16.76 12.87
CA LEU A 410 10.80 -18.17 13.22
C LEU A 410 11.90 -18.54 14.21
N ARG A 411 12.94 -17.69 14.39
CA ARG A 411 13.95 -17.93 15.40
C ARG A 411 13.31 -17.89 16.81
N PRO A 412 13.60 -18.87 17.67
CA PRO A 412 13.14 -18.81 19.06
C PRO A 412 13.67 -17.53 19.72
N LYS A 413 12.85 -16.89 20.57
CA LYS A 413 13.33 -15.80 21.40
C LYS A 413 14.51 -16.35 22.20
N ARG A 414 15.71 -15.83 21.97
CA ARG A 414 16.81 -16.03 22.94
C ARG A 414 16.33 -15.42 24.25
N GLU A 415 16.12 -16.24 25.25
CA GLU A 415 15.99 -15.78 26.63
C GLU A 415 17.25 -14.96 26.90
N HIS A 416 17.10 -13.67 27.15
CA HIS A 416 18.12 -12.89 27.79
C HIS A 416 18.27 -13.50 29.19
N HIS A 417 19.15 -14.48 29.32
CA HIS A 417 19.73 -14.78 30.61
C HIS A 417 20.49 -13.52 31.00
N SER A 418 19.89 -12.74 31.89
CA SER A 418 20.54 -11.75 32.70
C SER A 418 21.66 -12.51 33.47
N SER A 419 22.86 -12.44 33.00
CA SER A 419 24.03 -12.76 33.80
C SER A 419 24.22 -11.62 34.78
N ALA A 420 23.37 -11.62 35.80
CA ALA A 420 23.62 -10.93 37.05
C ALA A 420 24.33 -11.94 37.97
N SER A 421 25.63 -11.92 38.00
CA SER A 421 26.44 -12.21 39.17
C SER A 421 27.94 -12.23 38.81
N HIS A 422 28.56 -11.10 38.91
CA HIS A 422 29.92 -11.08 39.49
C HIS A 422 29.95 -9.82 40.34
N ARG A 423 29.66 -10.06 41.64
CA ARG A 423 30.21 -9.25 42.72
C ARG A 423 31.68 -9.58 42.76
N ASP A 424 32.52 -8.62 42.49
CA ASP A 424 33.88 -8.58 43.04
C ASP A 424 34.23 -7.15 43.38
N GLY A 425 34.61 -7.01 44.59
CA GLY A 425 35.22 -6.06 45.47
C GLY A 425 35.69 -4.73 44.89
N VAL A 426 35.15 -3.70 45.46
CA VAL A 426 35.74 -2.37 45.50
C VAL A 426 36.78 -2.34 46.62
N PRO A 427 38.00 -1.78 46.44
CA PRO A 427 38.68 -1.03 47.47
C PRO A 427 38.54 0.46 47.20
N ALA A 428 38.17 1.16 48.24
CA ALA A 428 38.17 2.62 48.31
C ALA A 428 39.60 3.19 48.29
N SER A 429 39.79 4.31 47.59
CA SER A 429 40.72 5.41 47.96
C SER A 429 40.34 6.63 47.12
N ASP A 430 39.72 7.57 47.71
CA ASP A 430 40.23 8.82 48.29
C ASP A 430 40.73 9.85 47.28
N LYS A 431 40.00 10.98 47.27
CA LYS A 431 40.39 12.40 47.16
C LYS A 431 41.08 12.91 45.89
N LEU A 432 40.54 13.93 45.22
CA LEU A 432 40.92 15.33 45.33
C LEU A 432 40.37 16.21 44.18
N HIS A 433 39.77 17.34 44.59
CA HIS A 433 39.75 18.71 44.01
C HIS A 433 39.04 18.95 42.66
N LYS A 434 37.93 19.68 42.67
CA LYS A 434 37.75 21.16 42.70
C LYS A 434 38.39 21.93 41.54
N GLU A 435 37.52 22.80 41.01
CA GLU A 435 37.76 24.07 40.28
C GLU A 435 37.85 23.90 38.75
N VAL A 436 37.24 24.72 37.90
CA VAL A 436 36.80 26.16 37.98
C VAL A 436 35.92 26.44 36.76
N ASP A 437 34.94 27.31 36.97
CA ASP A 437 34.22 28.19 36.04
C ASP A 437 34.92 28.60 34.72
N ARG A 438 34.19 28.49 33.61
CA ARG A 438 33.76 29.70 32.84
C ARG A 438 32.86 29.28 31.67
#